data_968c3f45a777cfa826f9bfb45cc4ad71
#
_entry.id   968c3f45a777cfa826f9bfb45cc4ad71
#
_cell.length_a   1.000
_cell.length_b   1.000
_cell.length_c   1.000
_cell.angle_alpha   90.00
_cell.angle_beta   90.00
_cell.angle_gamma   90.00
#
_symmetry.space_group_name_H-M   'P 1'
#
loop_
_entity.id
_entity.type
_entity.pdbx_description
1 polymer ?
#
loop_
_entity_poly.entity_id
_entity_poly.type
_entity_poly.pdbx_seq_one_letter_code
_entity_poly.pdbx_strand_id
1 'polypeptide(L)'
;GELIVMHDENVDRVTDGTGLIKDMTLAQLKELKVSTPAEPSGIYHIPTLAEVLELMRTTDMMVNIELKNSICFYPGMEGKILKLVKEMNMEDQLIYSSFNHYSLLQLKQLNDHVQTGILFSDGWVNPAMYAKNLGINAVHPAVYHLKYPQFIEEVKRAGLKMHVWTANKPEHIQLVKDAGAEAVITNYPDRAIEIIEK
;
A
#
# COMPACT_ATOMS: atom_id res chain seq x y z
N GLY A 1 -9.16 -4.01 18.56
CA GLY A 1 -7.78 -3.60 18.55
C GLY A 1 -6.87 -4.43 17.66
N GLU A 2 -7.41 -5.35 16.85
CA GLU A 2 -6.62 -6.16 15.91
C GLU A 2 -6.33 -5.43 14.60
N LEU A 3 -5.19 -5.74 13.98
CA LEU A 3 -4.84 -5.26 12.65
C LEU A 3 -5.48 -6.17 11.61
N ILE A 4 -6.33 -5.61 10.76
CA ILE A 4 -6.97 -6.34 9.66
C ILE A 4 -6.55 -5.78 8.31
N VAL A 5 -6.67 -6.57 7.25
CA VAL A 5 -6.34 -6.15 5.89
C VAL A 5 -7.62 -5.93 5.09
N MET A 6 -7.88 -4.66 4.78
CA MET A 6 -9.03 -4.23 4.01
C MET A 6 -8.71 -2.93 3.27
N HIS A 7 -9.23 -2.77 2.07
CA HIS A 7 -8.99 -1.55 1.29
C HIS A 7 -9.82 -0.37 1.79
N ASP A 8 -11.13 -0.57 2.01
CA ASP A 8 -12.08 0.49 2.34
C ASP A 8 -12.26 0.61 3.87
N GLU A 9 -12.72 1.76 4.34
CA GLU A 9 -13.06 1.98 5.75
C GLU A 9 -14.35 1.28 6.16
N ASN A 10 -15.20 0.89 5.21
CA ASN A 10 -16.41 0.10 5.42
C ASN A 10 -16.31 -1.27 4.72
N VAL A 11 -17.21 -2.18 5.09
CA VAL A 11 -17.23 -3.54 4.55
C VAL A 11 -18.16 -3.72 3.34
N ASP A 12 -18.94 -2.68 2.98
CA ASP A 12 -20.10 -2.76 2.09
C ASP A 12 -19.79 -3.21 0.67
N ARG A 13 -18.65 -2.80 0.12
CA ARG A 13 -18.35 -3.01 -1.30
C ARG A 13 -17.98 -4.46 -1.64
N VAL A 14 -17.35 -5.16 -0.72
CA VAL A 14 -16.74 -6.48 -0.99
C VAL A 14 -17.18 -7.56 -0.02
N THR A 15 -18.15 -7.29 0.86
CA THR A 15 -18.70 -8.30 1.76
C THR A 15 -20.22 -8.32 1.72
N ASP A 16 -20.81 -9.31 2.40
CA ASP A 16 -22.26 -9.41 2.63
C ASP A 16 -22.74 -8.58 3.82
N GLY A 17 -21.86 -7.82 4.50
CA GLY A 17 -22.18 -6.94 5.60
C GLY A 17 -22.25 -5.47 5.23
N THR A 18 -22.55 -4.62 6.21
CA THR A 18 -22.61 -3.15 6.07
C THR A 18 -22.02 -2.47 7.31
N GLY A 19 -21.37 -1.32 7.12
CA GLY A 19 -20.90 -0.46 8.21
C GLY A 19 -19.38 -0.30 8.27
N LEU A 20 -18.96 0.52 9.23
CA LEU A 20 -17.54 0.86 9.38
C LEU A 20 -16.76 -0.22 10.14
N ILE A 21 -15.61 -0.57 9.63
CA ILE A 21 -14.69 -1.54 10.24
C ILE A 21 -14.35 -1.18 11.69
N LYS A 22 -14.13 0.11 11.97
CA LYS A 22 -13.79 0.61 13.31
C LYS A 22 -14.85 0.34 14.37
N ASP A 23 -16.10 0.12 13.97
CA ASP A 23 -17.24 -0.10 14.84
C ASP A 23 -17.56 -1.60 15.00
N MET A 24 -16.76 -2.49 14.41
CA MET A 24 -16.92 -3.94 14.45
C MET A 24 -15.82 -4.61 15.28
N THR A 25 -16.19 -5.70 15.94
CA THR A 25 -15.22 -6.60 16.57
C THR A 25 -14.57 -7.52 15.52
N LEU A 26 -13.39 -8.08 15.84
CA LEU A 26 -12.75 -9.06 14.97
C LEU A 26 -13.68 -10.26 14.68
N ALA A 27 -14.42 -10.75 15.68
CA ALA A 27 -15.36 -11.85 15.50
C ALA A 27 -16.43 -11.53 14.45
N GLN A 28 -17.04 -10.34 14.52
CA GLN A 28 -18.00 -9.87 13.51
C GLN A 28 -17.38 -9.77 12.12
N LEU A 29 -16.17 -9.22 12.00
CA LEU A 29 -15.47 -9.10 10.71
C LEU A 29 -15.14 -10.48 10.12
N LYS A 30 -14.81 -11.46 10.95
CA LYS A 30 -14.50 -12.84 10.51
C LYS A 30 -15.73 -13.63 10.05
N GLU A 31 -16.93 -13.25 10.47
CA GLU A 31 -18.19 -13.85 10.00
C GLU A 31 -18.58 -13.37 8.59
N LEU A 32 -18.09 -12.20 8.17
CA LEU A 32 -18.40 -11.62 6.86
C LEU A 32 -17.77 -12.46 5.73
N LYS A 33 -18.57 -12.66 4.70
CA LYS A 33 -18.14 -13.37 3.48
C LYS A 33 -17.67 -12.35 2.46
N VAL A 34 -16.41 -12.46 2.08
CA VAL A 34 -15.82 -11.60 1.05
C VAL A 34 -16.15 -12.17 -0.34
N SER A 35 -16.70 -11.33 -1.21
CA SER A 35 -16.88 -11.64 -2.62
C SER A 35 -16.34 -10.50 -3.48
N THR A 36 -15.73 -10.86 -4.59
CA THR A 36 -15.18 -9.90 -5.56
C THR A 36 -15.62 -10.28 -6.97
N PRO A 37 -15.54 -9.37 -7.96
CA PRO A 37 -15.80 -9.75 -9.35
C PRO A 37 -14.93 -10.90 -9.87
N ALA A 38 -13.72 -11.06 -9.33
CA ALA A 38 -12.83 -12.17 -9.68
C ALA A 38 -13.21 -13.49 -8.97
N GLU A 39 -13.80 -13.40 -7.77
CA GLU A 39 -14.23 -14.57 -6.98
C GLU A 39 -15.57 -14.26 -6.29
N PRO A 40 -16.69 -14.53 -6.98
CA PRO A 40 -18.00 -14.19 -6.45
C PRO A 40 -18.57 -15.22 -5.47
N SER A 41 -17.86 -16.33 -5.20
CA SER A 41 -18.36 -17.43 -4.35
C SER A 41 -18.58 -17.03 -2.90
N GLY A 42 -17.92 -15.99 -2.42
CA GLY A 42 -18.02 -15.52 -1.02
C GLY A 42 -17.44 -16.51 0.01
N ILE A 43 -16.46 -17.32 -0.41
CA ILE A 43 -15.80 -18.31 0.48
C ILE A 43 -14.66 -17.72 1.32
N TYR A 44 -14.25 -16.52 1.01
CA TYR A 44 -13.15 -15.85 1.73
C TYR A 44 -13.66 -14.98 2.88
N HIS A 45 -12.79 -14.74 3.85
CA HIS A 45 -13.02 -13.88 4.99
C HIS A 45 -11.96 -12.77 5.05
N ILE A 46 -12.26 -11.69 5.75
CA ILE A 46 -11.31 -10.59 5.96
C ILE A 46 -10.12 -11.11 6.78
N PRO A 47 -8.88 -11.06 6.26
CA PRO A 47 -7.72 -11.53 7.00
C PRO A 47 -7.23 -10.50 8.02
N THR A 48 -6.58 -10.98 9.06
CA THR A 48 -5.71 -10.16 9.91
C THR A 48 -4.38 -9.91 9.20
N LEU A 49 -3.66 -8.86 9.61
CA LEU A 49 -2.31 -8.62 9.09
C LEU A 49 -1.37 -9.79 9.43
N ALA A 50 -1.51 -10.39 10.61
CA ALA A 50 -0.72 -11.55 11.00
C ALA A 50 -0.91 -12.74 10.04
N GLU A 51 -2.15 -13.03 9.64
CA GLU A 51 -2.45 -14.11 8.66
C GLU A 51 -1.83 -13.84 7.30
N VAL A 52 -1.85 -12.57 6.84
CA VAL A 52 -1.21 -12.19 5.57
C VAL A 52 0.32 -12.30 5.66
N LEU A 53 0.92 -11.80 6.72
CA LEU A 53 2.37 -11.88 6.92
C LEU A 53 2.84 -13.34 7.06
N GLU A 54 2.08 -14.20 7.74
CA GLU A 54 2.38 -15.64 7.84
C GLU A 54 2.45 -16.32 6.46
N LEU A 55 1.53 -15.95 5.55
CA LEU A 55 1.56 -16.42 4.17
C LEU A 55 2.80 -15.89 3.43
N MET A 56 3.08 -14.59 3.58
CA MET A 56 4.14 -13.93 2.82
C MET A 56 5.55 -14.30 3.26
N ARG A 57 5.78 -14.59 4.54
CA ARG A 57 7.11 -14.95 5.07
C ARG A 57 7.71 -16.21 4.48
N THR A 58 6.89 -17.04 3.83
CA THR A 58 7.35 -18.26 3.12
C THR A 58 7.81 -17.97 1.70
N THR A 59 7.81 -16.71 1.27
CA THR A 59 8.18 -16.25 -0.07
C THR A 59 9.29 -15.22 0.00
N ASP A 60 9.94 -14.95 -1.13
CA ASP A 60 10.93 -13.88 -1.28
C ASP A 60 10.29 -12.53 -1.70
N MET A 61 8.95 -12.46 -1.68
CA MET A 61 8.24 -11.26 -2.12
C MET A 61 8.30 -10.15 -1.08
N MET A 62 8.50 -8.91 -1.55
CA MET A 62 8.34 -7.72 -0.73
C MET A 62 6.85 -7.43 -0.48
N VAL A 63 6.51 -7.00 0.71
CA VAL A 63 5.13 -6.61 1.08
C VAL A 63 5.05 -5.11 1.30
N ASN A 64 4.15 -4.43 0.59
CA ASN A 64 3.82 -3.04 0.87
C ASN A 64 2.59 -2.97 1.77
N ILE A 65 2.78 -2.53 3.02
CA ILE A 65 1.69 -2.30 3.97
C ILE A 65 1.23 -0.85 3.83
N GLU A 66 0.03 -0.64 3.29
CA GLU A 66 -0.60 0.67 3.28
C GLU A 66 -1.37 0.91 4.57
N LEU A 67 -1.00 1.95 5.33
CA LEU A 67 -1.73 2.37 6.52
C LEU A 67 -2.93 3.22 6.11
N LYS A 68 -4.12 2.64 6.26
CA LYS A 68 -5.42 3.25 5.94
C LYS A 68 -5.99 4.01 7.16
N ASN A 69 -5.35 5.11 7.53
CA ASN A 69 -5.69 5.91 8.71
C ASN A 69 -5.86 7.42 8.43
N SER A 70 -6.15 7.77 7.16
CA SER A 70 -6.41 9.16 6.77
C SER A 70 -7.83 9.62 7.11
N ILE A 71 -8.83 8.76 6.93
CA ILE A 71 -10.25 9.04 7.17
C ILE A 71 -10.65 8.57 8.57
N CYS A 72 -10.38 7.31 8.88
CA CYS A 72 -10.57 6.75 10.21
C CYS A 72 -9.23 6.73 10.96
N PHE A 73 -9.14 7.50 12.02
CA PHE A 73 -7.94 7.53 12.85
C PHE A 73 -7.90 6.32 13.79
N TYR A 74 -6.76 5.60 13.81
CA TYR A 74 -6.52 4.42 14.64
C TYR A 74 -5.30 4.65 15.54
N PRO A 75 -5.48 5.16 16.77
CA PRO A 75 -4.35 5.48 17.66
C PRO A 75 -3.46 4.26 17.94
N GLY A 76 -2.16 4.43 17.74
CA GLY A 76 -1.15 3.40 18.02
C GLY A 76 -1.06 2.28 16.95
N MET A 77 -1.68 2.44 15.79
CA MET A 77 -1.59 1.50 14.68
C MET A 77 -0.14 1.25 14.27
N GLU A 78 0.66 2.29 14.16
CA GLU A 78 2.07 2.25 13.74
C GLU A 78 2.90 1.37 14.67
N GLY A 79 2.77 1.57 15.97
CA GLY A 79 3.49 0.76 16.97
C GLY A 79 3.06 -0.70 16.97
N LYS A 80 1.77 -0.98 16.75
CA LYS A 80 1.25 -2.36 16.65
C LYS A 80 1.80 -3.07 15.42
N ILE A 81 1.84 -2.39 14.27
CA ILE A 81 2.38 -2.94 13.03
C ILE A 81 3.86 -3.29 13.22
N LEU A 82 4.67 -2.34 13.69
CA LEU A 82 6.11 -2.56 13.89
C LEU A 82 6.39 -3.69 14.88
N LYS A 83 5.60 -3.78 15.96
CA LYS A 83 5.71 -4.87 16.93
C LYS A 83 5.44 -6.23 16.28
N LEU A 84 4.33 -6.36 15.55
CA LEU A 84 3.95 -7.60 14.86
C LEU A 84 5.04 -8.04 13.86
N VAL A 85 5.49 -7.10 13.04
CA VAL A 85 6.51 -7.34 12.01
C VAL A 85 7.81 -7.84 12.63
N LYS A 86 8.25 -7.22 13.73
CA LYS A 86 9.44 -7.63 14.48
C LYS A 86 9.28 -9.03 15.10
N GLU A 87 8.11 -9.33 15.68
CA GLU A 87 7.80 -10.64 16.24
C GLU A 87 7.86 -11.76 15.18
N MET A 88 7.57 -11.40 13.93
CA MET A 88 7.61 -12.33 12.77
C MET A 88 8.95 -12.35 12.03
N ASN A 89 9.93 -11.50 12.42
CA ASN A 89 11.24 -11.32 11.77
C ASN A 89 11.12 -11.00 10.27
N MET A 90 10.25 -10.06 9.90
CA MET A 90 9.97 -9.69 8.51
C MET A 90 10.38 -8.26 8.15
N GLU A 91 11.16 -7.57 9.00
CA GLU A 91 11.49 -6.15 8.81
C GLU A 91 12.10 -5.84 7.45
N ASP A 92 12.93 -6.75 6.93
CA ASP A 92 13.64 -6.57 5.66
C ASP A 92 12.77 -6.81 4.41
N GLN A 93 11.56 -7.37 4.58
CA GLN A 93 10.63 -7.66 3.48
C GLN A 93 9.54 -6.61 3.32
N LEU A 94 9.59 -5.49 4.06
CA LEU A 94 8.46 -4.57 4.15
C LEU A 94 8.75 -3.16 3.66
N ILE A 95 7.73 -2.59 3.03
CA ILE A 95 7.60 -1.17 2.73
C ILE A 95 6.30 -0.69 3.36
N TYR A 96 6.30 0.51 3.94
CA TYR A 96 5.11 1.12 4.52
C TYR A 96 4.68 2.31 3.69
N SER A 97 3.41 2.39 3.35
CA SER A 97 2.88 3.52 2.59
C SER A 97 1.61 4.08 3.22
N SER A 98 1.32 5.33 2.98
CA SER A 98 0.08 5.97 3.45
C SER A 98 -0.17 7.29 2.72
N PHE A 99 -1.46 7.65 2.60
CA PHE A 99 -1.90 9.03 2.31
C PHE A 99 -1.79 9.93 3.56
N ASN A 100 -1.75 9.35 4.75
CA ASN A 100 -1.45 10.06 5.99
C ASN A 100 0.07 10.11 6.22
N HIS A 101 0.72 11.15 5.71
CA HIS A 101 2.17 11.28 5.81
C HIS A 101 2.67 11.43 7.25
N TYR A 102 1.85 11.94 8.18
CA TYR A 102 2.20 11.95 9.61
C TYR A 102 2.38 10.54 10.17
N SER A 103 1.59 9.57 9.70
CA SER A 103 1.73 8.17 10.09
C SER A 103 3.09 7.60 9.67
N LEU A 104 3.57 7.95 8.46
CA LEU A 104 4.91 7.57 7.99
C LEU A 104 6.03 8.20 8.84
N LEU A 105 5.88 9.46 9.23
CA LEU A 105 6.83 10.11 10.14
C LEU A 105 6.84 9.44 11.51
N GLN A 106 5.68 9.04 12.03
CA GLN A 106 5.57 8.31 13.29
C GLN A 106 6.24 6.94 13.20
N LEU A 107 6.07 6.19 12.10
CA LEU A 107 6.80 4.94 11.86
C LEU A 107 8.32 5.16 11.93
N LYS A 108 8.82 6.20 11.25
CA LYS A 108 10.25 6.54 11.25
C LYS A 108 10.78 7.01 12.62
N GLN A 109 9.97 7.66 13.42
CA GLN A 109 10.30 8.02 14.81
C GLN A 109 10.42 6.77 15.70
N LEU A 110 9.59 5.75 15.47
CA LEU A 110 9.60 4.49 16.20
C LEU A 110 10.72 3.54 15.73
N ASN A 111 11.04 3.59 14.44
CA ASN A 111 12.12 2.82 13.81
C ASN A 111 12.61 3.56 12.55
N ASP A 112 13.80 4.14 12.59
CA ASP A 112 14.37 4.96 11.51
C ASP A 112 14.82 4.14 10.28
N HIS A 113 14.94 2.81 10.41
CA HIS A 113 15.33 1.91 9.33
C HIS A 113 14.16 1.51 8.41
N VAL A 114 12.91 1.81 8.77
CA VAL A 114 11.75 1.44 7.94
C VAL A 114 11.79 2.08 6.56
N GLN A 115 11.44 1.29 5.55
CA GLN A 115 11.25 1.80 4.19
C GLN A 115 9.85 2.39 4.06
N THR A 116 9.75 3.64 3.63
CA THR A 116 8.47 4.37 3.58
C THR A 116 8.23 4.99 2.21
N GLY A 117 6.95 5.07 1.82
CA GLY A 117 6.50 5.68 0.57
C GLY A 117 5.27 6.56 0.77
N ILE A 118 5.31 7.79 0.28
CA ILE A 118 4.15 8.69 0.32
C ILE A 118 3.18 8.40 -0.81
N LEU A 119 1.90 8.19 -0.47
CA LEU A 119 0.80 8.12 -1.43
C LEU A 119 0.20 9.53 -1.63
N PHE A 120 -0.12 9.87 -2.86
CA PHE A 120 -0.84 11.09 -3.20
C PHE A 120 -1.56 10.98 -4.54
N SER A 121 -2.72 11.67 -4.64
CA SER A 121 -3.53 11.75 -5.85
C SER A 121 -3.50 13.14 -6.48
N ASP A 122 -3.26 14.19 -5.67
CA ASP A 122 -3.31 15.56 -6.14
C ASP A 122 -2.03 15.98 -6.87
N GLY A 123 -2.16 16.95 -7.77
CA GLY A 123 -1.04 17.48 -8.56
C GLY A 123 -0.15 18.42 -7.77
N TRP A 124 0.80 17.88 -7.03
CA TRP A 124 1.80 18.67 -6.31
C TRP A 124 2.97 19.07 -7.20
N VAL A 125 3.48 20.26 -7.00
CA VAL A 125 4.74 20.68 -7.59
C VAL A 125 5.88 20.18 -6.72
N ASN A 126 6.80 19.42 -7.34
CA ASN A 126 8.00 18.89 -6.70
C ASN A 126 7.74 18.02 -5.44
N PRO A 127 6.86 17.00 -5.50
CA PRO A 127 6.60 16.12 -4.36
C PRO A 127 7.86 15.32 -3.97
N ALA A 128 8.80 15.15 -4.88
CA ALA A 128 10.07 14.49 -4.62
C ALA A 128 10.92 15.23 -3.56
N MET A 129 10.98 16.57 -3.62
CA MET A 129 11.68 17.35 -2.61
C MET A 129 10.99 17.27 -1.25
N TYR A 130 9.67 17.28 -1.23
CA TYR A 130 8.90 17.09 0.00
C TYR A 130 9.21 15.74 0.64
N ALA A 131 9.14 14.65 -0.12
CA ALA A 131 9.47 13.31 0.36
C ALA A 131 10.91 13.21 0.90
N LYS A 132 11.86 13.76 0.14
CA LYS A 132 13.28 13.77 0.53
C LYS A 132 13.54 14.53 1.83
N ASN A 133 12.92 15.69 2.02
CA ASN A 133 13.06 16.50 3.25
C ASN A 133 12.47 15.78 4.48
N LEU A 134 11.54 14.88 4.30
CA LEU A 134 10.97 14.02 5.34
C LEU A 134 11.75 12.73 5.56
N GLY A 135 12.81 12.48 4.77
CA GLY A 135 13.57 11.23 4.84
C GLY A 135 12.79 10.02 4.33
N ILE A 136 11.80 10.22 3.46
CA ILE A 136 10.99 9.18 2.83
C ILE A 136 11.78 8.53 1.68
N ASN A 137 11.59 7.24 1.46
CA ASN A 137 12.38 6.43 0.52
C ASN A 137 11.76 6.34 -0.88
N ALA A 138 10.43 6.47 -0.97
CA ALA A 138 9.69 6.31 -2.21
C ALA A 138 8.52 7.30 -2.34
N VAL A 139 8.12 7.55 -3.58
CA VAL A 139 6.84 8.20 -3.90
C VAL A 139 5.90 7.18 -4.54
N HIS A 140 4.65 7.21 -4.15
CA HIS A 140 3.59 6.36 -4.71
C HIS A 140 2.55 7.23 -5.41
N PRO A 141 2.84 7.74 -6.62
CA PRO A 141 1.93 8.60 -7.38
C PRO A 141 0.83 7.82 -8.07
N ALA A 142 -0.29 8.48 -8.33
CA ALA A 142 -1.27 7.96 -9.28
C ALA A 142 -0.68 7.99 -10.72
N VAL A 143 -1.05 7.02 -11.56
CA VAL A 143 -0.46 6.80 -12.88
C VAL A 143 -0.52 8.03 -13.81
N TYR A 144 -1.51 8.90 -13.65
CA TYR A 144 -1.63 10.09 -14.48
C TYR A 144 -0.55 11.17 -14.20
N HIS A 145 0.18 11.09 -13.08
CA HIS A 145 1.33 11.98 -12.82
C HIS A 145 2.48 11.73 -13.79
N LEU A 146 2.58 10.51 -14.33
CA LEU A 146 3.61 10.17 -15.31
C LEU A 146 3.45 10.89 -16.67
N LYS A 147 2.34 11.58 -16.87
CA LYS A 147 2.14 12.46 -18.03
C LYS A 147 3.00 13.74 -17.98
N TYR A 148 3.60 14.01 -16.82
CA TYR A 148 4.47 15.17 -16.62
C TYR A 148 5.93 14.72 -16.55
N PRO A 149 6.72 14.91 -17.62
CA PRO A 149 8.15 14.50 -17.64
C PRO A 149 8.96 15.12 -16.50
N GLN A 150 8.65 16.36 -16.12
CA GLN A 150 9.31 17.06 -15.02
C GLN A 150 9.18 16.30 -13.70
N PHE A 151 8.01 15.73 -13.42
CA PHE A 151 7.78 14.93 -12.22
C PHE A 151 8.72 13.71 -12.16
N ILE A 152 8.84 12.98 -13.28
CA ILE A 152 9.71 11.80 -13.37
C ILE A 152 11.18 12.19 -13.13
N GLU A 153 11.62 13.29 -13.76
CA GLU A 153 12.98 13.81 -13.59
C GLU A 153 13.26 14.26 -12.15
N GLU A 154 12.30 14.91 -11.48
CA GLU A 154 12.40 15.34 -10.09
C GLU A 154 12.59 14.14 -9.16
N VAL A 155 11.80 13.07 -9.33
CA VAL A 155 11.90 11.83 -8.54
C VAL A 155 13.26 11.16 -8.74
N LYS A 156 13.71 11.00 -9.99
CA LYS A 156 15.01 10.42 -10.32
C LYS A 156 16.16 11.24 -9.74
N ARG A 157 16.11 12.57 -9.88
CA ARG A 157 17.15 13.48 -9.35
C ARG A 157 17.20 13.44 -7.81
N ALA A 158 16.07 13.23 -7.15
CA ALA A 158 16.01 13.10 -5.69
C ALA A 158 16.55 11.75 -5.20
N GLY A 159 16.73 10.77 -6.09
CA GLY A 159 17.15 9.40 -5.75
C GLY A 159 16.07 8.61 -5.03
N LEU A 160 14.79 8.93 -5.27
CA LEU A 160 13.64 8.25 -4.69
C LEU A 160 13.14 7.15 -5.60
N LYS A 161 12.64 6.07 -5.00
CA LYS A 161 11.90 5.03 -5.73
C LYS A 161 10.51 5.53 -6.11
N MET A 162 9.96 4.96 -7.17
CA MET A 162 8.63 5.30 -7.68
C MET A 162 7.79 4.02 -7.81
N HIS A 163 6.68 3.95 -7.06
CA HIS A 163 5.73 2.83 -7.07
C HIS A 163 4.36 3.36 -7.52
N VAL A 164 3.97 3.09 -8.74
CA VAL A 164 2.88 3.81 -9.43
C VAL A 164 1.55 3.05 -9.35
N TRP A 165 0.48 3.71 -8.92
CA TRP A 165 -0.89 3.18 -8.79
C TRP A 165 -1.91 4.00 -9.59
N THR A 166 -3.07 3.48 -9.99
CA THR A 166 -3.35 2.08 -10.21
C THR A 166 -3.28 1.83 -11.70
N ALA A 167 -2.33 1.04 -12.15
CA ALA A 167 -2.09 0.79 -13.57
C ALA A 167 -2.74 -0.52 -14.02
N ASN A 168 -4.04 -0.48 -14.34
CA ASN A 168 -4.82 -1.65 -14.73
C ASN A 168 -4.91 -1.87 -16.25
N LYS A 169 -4.65 -0.83 -17.05
CA LYS A 169 -4.68 -0.90 -18.50
C LYS A 169 -3.28 -1.18 -19.06
N PRO A 170 -3.15 -1.93 -20.17
CA PRO A 170 -1.85 -2.19 -20.80
C PRO A 170 -1.03 -0.93 -21.07
N GLU A 171 -1.67 0.13 -21.58
CA GLU A 171 -1.03 1.41 -21.85
C GLU A 171 -0.53 2.12 -20.57
N HIS A 172 -1.21 1.92 -19.43
CA HIS A 172 -0.75 2.44 -18.14
C HIS A 172 0.44 1.67 -17.61
N ILE A 173 0.45 0.33 -17.75
CA ILE A 173 1.57 -0.52 -17.35
C ILE A 173 2.81 -0.18 -18.18
N GLN A 174 2.63 -0.01 -19.51
CA GLN A 174 3.72 0.42 -20.40
C GLN A 174 4.27 1.79 -20.00
N LEU A 175 3.40 2.75 -19.69
CA LEU A 175 3.81 4.08 -19.23
C LEU A 175 4.64 4.03 -17.94
N VAL A 176 4.27 3.14 -17.00
CA VAL A 176 5.04 2.93 -15.75
C VAL A 176 6.41 2.33 -16.04
N LYS A 177 6.49 1.33 -16.93
CA LYS A 177 7.75 0.74 -17.41
C LYS A 177 8.65 1.79 -18.06
N ASP A 178 8.13 2.58 -19.00
CA ASP A 178 8.86 3.61 -19.74
C ASP A 178 9.36 4.74 -18.82
N ALA A 179 8.62 5.06 -17.76
CA ALA A 179 9.05 6.01 -16.74
C ALA A 179 10.22 5.51 -15.90
N GLY A 180 10.51 4.20 -15.93
CA GLY A 180 11.54 3.56 -15.12
C GLY A 180 11.16 3.49 -13.63
N ALA A 181 9.89 3.26 -13.33
CA ALA A 181 9.42 3.05 -11.97
C ALA A 181 9.87 1.66 -11.46
N GLU A 182 10.16 1.57 -10.16
CA GLU A 182 10.59 0.32 -9.52
C GLU A 182 9.43 -0.64 -9.26
N ALA A 183 8.19 -0.12 -9.17
CA ALA A 183 7.03 -0.98 -9.01
C ALA A 183 5.79 -0.42 -9.71
N VAL A 184 4.97 -1.34 -10.24
CA VAL A 184 3.62 -1.09 -10.73
C VAL A 184 2.61 -1.68 -9.75
N ILE A 185 1.68 -0.84 -9.27
CA ILE A 185 0.57 -1.27 -8.41
C ILE A 185 -0.65 -1.45 -9.32
N THR A 186 -1.14 -2.69 -9.40
CA THR A 186 -2.19 -3.11 -10.32
C THR A 186 -3.07 -4.20 -9.71
N ASN A 187 -4.31 -4.31 -10.21
CA ASN A 187 -5.21 -5.44 -9.92
C ASN A 187 -4.95 -6.67 -10.81
N TYR A 188 -4.04 -6.56 -11.78
CA TYR A 188 -3.75 -7.58 -12.80
C TYR A 188 -2.23 -7.85 -12.87
N PRO A 189 -1.64 -8.47 -11.82
CA PRO A 189 -0.19 -8.68 -11.76
C PRO A 189 0.33 -9.59 -12.87
N ASP A 190 -0.44 -10.59 -13.28
CA ASP A 190 -0.16 -11.47 -14.43
C ASP A 190 0.04 -10.68 -15.73
N ARG A 191 -0.89 -9.80 -16.03
CA ARG A 191 -0.81 -8.90 -17.20
C ARG A 191 0.38 -7.93 -17.10
N ALA A 192 0.65 -7.43 -15.90
CA ALA A 192 1.77 -6.52 -15.69
C ALA A 192 3.11 -7.23 -15.97
N ILE A 193 3.29 -8.45 -15.49
CA ILE A 193 4.49 -9.25 -15.74
C ILE A 193 4.69 -9.46 -17.24
N GLU A 194 3.66 -9.87 -17.98
CA GLU A 194 3.74 -10.08 -19.44
C GLU A 194 4.20 -8.84 -20.22
N ILE A 195 3.84 -7.63 -19.77
CA ILE A 195 4.22 -6.37 -20.42
C ILE A 195 5.62 -5.94 -20.00
N ILE A 196 5.99 -6.13 -18.75
CA ILE A 196 7.28 -5.69 -18.20
C ILE A 196 8.43 -6.56 -18.70
N GLU A 197 8.22 -7.86 -18.87
CA GLU A 197 9.25 -8.82 -19.31
C GLU A 197 9.51 -8.81 -20.84
N LYS A 198 8.63 -8.18 -21.63
CA LYS A 198 8.85 -7.94 -23.08
C LYS A 198 9.72 -6.72 -23.31
#